data_5e1f225cfac2e80060c4f97d30adc118
#
_entry.id   5e1f225cfac2e80060c4f97d30adc118
#
_cell.length_a   1.000
_cell.length_b   1.000
_cell.length_c   1.000
_cell.angle_alpha   90.00
_cell.angle_beta   90.00
_cell.angle_gamma   90.00
#
_symmetry.space_group_name_H-M   'P 1'
#
loop_
_entity.id
_entity.type
_entity.pdbx_description
1 polymer ?
#
loop_
_entity_poly.entity_id
_entity_poly.type
_entity_poly.pdbx_seq_one_letter_code
_entity_poly.pdbx_strand_id
1 'polypeptide(L)'
;MKIPQNVIEELIVQAQKDAPDESCGYLLGIISPSTGGGQGEALVTENYWMENADHSPEHFSFAPKDQFAALRYAREKGLRILANWHSHPASPSRPSQEDLRLANDPTIRYAILSLLDGEPKLNSFKILNGEVVDKEVHL
;
A
#
# COMPACT_ATOMS: atom_id res chain seq x y z
N MET A 1 10.67 1.79 -5.04
CA MET A 1 10.24 0.64 -4.18
C MET A 1 10.05 -0.58 -5.06
N LYS A 2 10.64 -1.69 -4.67
CA LYS A 2 10.45 -2.96 -5.39
C LYS A 2 9.45 -3.84 -4.65
N ILE A 3 8.49 -4.39 -5.39
CA ILE A 3 7.48 -5.32 -4.86
C ILE A 3 7.66 -6.64 -5.60
N PRO A 4 8.00 -7.74 -4.90
CA PRO A 4 8.14 -9.04 -5.55
C PRO A 4 6.84 -9.52 -6.17
N GLN A 5 6.94 -10.30 -7.25
CA GLN A 5 5.76 -10.82 -7.96
C GLN A 5 4.84 -11.62 -7.05
N ASN A 6 5.38 -12.42 -6.14
CA ASN A 6 4.57 -13.18 -5.21
C ASN A 6 3.73 -12.30 -4.28
N VAL A 7 4.27 -11.14 -3.88
CA VAL A 7 3.53 -10.18 -3.06
C VAL A 7 2.43 -9.52 -3.90
N ILE A 8 2.72 -9.13 -5.13
CA ILE A 8 1.71 -8.56 -6.04
C ILE A 8 0.54 -9.53 -6.22
N GLU A 9 0.83 -10.81 -6.42
CA GLU A 9 -0.19 -11.85 -6.55
C GLU A 9 -1.05 -11.97 -5.30
N GLU A 10 -0.45 -11.88 -4.11
CA GLU A 10 -1.19 -11.87 -2.85
C GLU A 10 -2.14 -10.67 -2.75
N LEU A 11 -1.68 -9.48 -3.17
CA LEU A 11 -2.52 -8.29 -3.17
C LEU A 11 -3.73 -8.45 -4.10
N ILE A 12 -3.51 -9.03 -5.28
CA ILE A 12 -4.59 -9.26 -6.25
C ILE A 12 -5.62 -10.24 -5.66
N VAL A 13 -5.17 -11.35 -5.10
CA VAL A 13 -6.07 -12.35 -4.49
C VAL A 13 -6.86 -11.73 -3.36
N GLN A 14 -6.20 -10.97 -2.49
CA GLN A 14 -6.85 -10.30 -1.37
C GLN A 14 -7.89 -9.28 -1.86
N ALA A 15 -7.53 -8.45 -2.84
CA ALA A 15 -8.43 -7.44 -3.38
C ALA A 15 -9.67 -8.07 -4.04
N GLN A 16 -9.49 -9.17 -4.76
CA GLN A 16 -10.61 -9.91 -5.38
C GLN A 16 -11.52 -10.52 -4.32
N LYS A 17 -10.94 -11.04 -3.24
CA LYS A 17 -11.70 -11.65 -2.15
C LYS A 17 -12.53 -10.62 -1.39
N ASP A 18 -12.00 -9.42 -1.18
CA ASP A 18 -12.67 -8.37 -0.43
C ASP A 18 -13.66 -7.58 -1.27
N ALA A 19 -13.54 -7.62 -2.62
CA ALA A 19 -14.46 -6.91 -3.50
C ALA A 19 -15.92 -7.32 -3.22
N PRO A 20 -16.89 -6.39 -3.27
CA PRO A 20 -16.79 -5.02 -3.76
C PRO A 20 -16.22 -3.98 -2.78
N ASP A 21 -15.84 -4.38 -1.57
CA ASP A 21 -15.23 -3.48 -0.61
C ASP A 21 -13.77 -3.23 -0.96
N GLU A 22 -13.24 -2.08 -0.55
CA GLU A 22 -11.82 -1.81 -0.65
C GLU A 22 -11.06 -2.73 0.30
N SER A 23 -10.00 -3.34 -0.22
CA SER A 23 -9.03 -4.09 0.56
C SER A 23 -7.92 -3.14 1.01
N CYS A 24 -7.23 -3.46 2.09
CA CYS A 24 -6.19 -2.59 2.61
C CYS A 24 -5.17 -3.34 3.45
N GLY A 25 -4.04 -2.68 3.69
CA GLY A 25 -2.98 -3.23 4.53
C GLY A 25 -1.70 -2.40 4.43
N TYR A 26 -0.64 -2.96 5.00
CA TYR A 26 0.69 -2.40 4.90
C TYR A 26 1.61 -3.30 4.07
N LEU A 27 2.51 -2.68 3.32
CA LEU A 27 3.63 -3.38 2.70
C LEU A 27 4.84 -3.19 3.60
N LEU A 28 5.38 -4.31 4.08
CA LEU A 28 6.51 -4.34 4.99
C LEU A 28 7.77 -4.76 4.26
N GLY A 29 8.91 -4.29 4.72
CA GLY A 29 10.18 -4.68 4.11
C GLY A 29 11.36 -3.96 4.72
N ILE A 30 12.41 -3.84 3.95
CA ILE A 30 13.67 -3.26 4.36
C ILE A 30 14.11 -2.16 3.39
N ILE A 31 15.02 -1.32 3.85
CA ILE A 31 15.73 -0.39 2.99
C ILE A 31 17.09 -1.02 2.75
N SER A 32 17.40 -1.35 1.49
CA SER A 32 18.73 -1.89 1.15
C SER A 32 19.79 -0.80 1.29
N PRO A 33 21.03 -1.17 1.70
CA PRO A 33 22.10 -0.20 1.73
C PRO A 33 22.38 0.38 0.35
N SER A 34 22.61 1.69 0.28
CA SER A 34 23.03 2.34 -0.95
C SER A 34 24.51 2.08 -1.20
N THR A 35 24.88 1.78 -2.45
CA THR A 35 26.25 1.78 -2.90
C THR A 35 26.50 3.09 -3.64
N GLY A 36 27.36 3.96 -3.10
CA GLY A 36 27.72 5.21 -3.76
C GLY A 36 27.11 6.48 -3.18
N GLY A 37 26.59 6.42 -1.95
CA GLY A 37 26.21 7.62 -1.19
C GLY A 37 24.79 8.14 -1.41
N GLY A 38 23.96 7.45 -2.17
CA GLY A 38 22.52 7.78 -2.29
C GLY A 38 21.68 7.14 -1.21
N GLN A 39 20.37 7.34 -1.27
CA GLN A 39 19.42 6.62 -0.41
C GLN A 39 19.33 5.17 -0.85
N GLY A 40 19.14 4.26 0.09
CA GLY A 40 18.88 2.86 -0.20
C GLY A 40 17.53 2.67 -0.90
N GLU A 41 17.31 1.49 -1.44
CA GLU A 41 16.06 1.14 -2.11
C GLU A 41 15.13 0.41 -1.17
N ALA A 42 13.85 0.79 -1.20
CA ALA A 42 12.81 0.10 -0.45
C ALA A 42 12.48 -1.24 -1.12
N LEU A 43 12.63 -2.33 -0.37
CA LEU A 43 12.38 -3.68 -0.84
C LEU A 43 11.25 -4.29 -0.01
N VAL A 44 10.08 -4.46 -0.62
CA VAL A 44 8.94 -5.10 0.03
C VAL A 44 9.22 -6.60 0.16
N THR A 45 8.99 -7.15 1.35
CA THR A 45 9.15 -8.57 1.61
C THR A 45 7.83 -9.27 1.89
N GLU A 46 6.87 -8.55 2.45
CA GLU A 46 5.57 -9.15 2.76
C GLU A 46 4.45 -8.13 2.81
N ASN A 47 3.23 -8.61 2.58
CA ASN A 47 1.99 -7.89 2.78
C ASN A 47 1.46 -8.19 4.17
N TYR A 48 1.14 -7.15 4.93
CA TYR A 48 0.42 -7.29 6.20
C TYR A 48 -1.04 -6.94 5.94
N TRP A 49 -1.87 -7.97 5.82
CA TRP A 49 -3.29 -7.82 5.52
C TRP A 49 -4.02 -7.23 6.73
N MET A 50 -4.85 -6.22 6.48
CA MET A 50 -5.69 -5.60 7.52
C MET A 50 -7.13 -5.57 7.06
N GLU A 51 -8.04 -5.66 8.02
CA GLU A 51 -9.47 -5.50 7.75
C GLU A 51 -9.76 -4.03 7.46
N ASN A 52 -10.60 -3.81 6.44
CA ASN A 52 -11.17 -2.48 6.21
C ASN A 52 -12.28 -2.25 7.23
N ALA A 53 -12.00 -1.43 8.25
CA ALA A 53 -12.95 -1.17 9.33
C ALA A 53 -14.22 -0.44 8.84
N ASP A 54 -14.15 0.23 7.69
CA ASP A 54 -15.31 0.93 7.11
C ASP A 54 -16.23 0.02 6.29
N HIS A 55 -15.76 -1.17 5.92
CA HIS A 55 -16.52 -2.13 5.10
C HIS A 55 -17.19 -1.46 3.89
N SER A 56 -16.43 -0.65 3.16
CA SER A 56 -16.94 0.22 2.11
C SER A 56 -16.25 -0.05 0.77
N PRO A 57 -16.97 0.10 -0.37
CA PRO A 57 -16.35 0.04 -1.70
C PRO A 57 -15.63 1.33 -2.09
N GLU A 58 -15.73 2.40 -1.30
CA GLU A 58 -15.17 3.72 -1.63
C GLU A 58 -14.23 4.28 -0.57
N HIS A 59 -14.21 3.69 0.61
CA HIS A 59 -13.42 4.17 1.75
C HIS A 59 -12.74 3.01 2.45
N PHE A 60 -11.65 3.32 3.13
CA PHE A 60 -11.05 2.37 4.05
C PHE A 60 -10.47 3.08 5.26
N SER A 61 -10.44 2.37 6.37
CA SER A 61 -9.69 2.76 7.55
C SER A 61 -9.19 1.52 8.27
N PHE A 62 -8.13 1.70 9.05
CA PHE A 62 -7.60 0.64 9.91
C PHE A 62 -8.13 0.84 11.32
N ALA A 63 -8.58 -0.25 11.96
CA ALA A 63 -8.87 -0.20 13.38
C ALA A 63 -7.56 0.06 14.16
N PRO A 64 -7.57 0.94 15.19
CA PRO A 64 -6.35 1.26 15.94
C PRO A 64 -5.62 0.02 16.49
N LYS A 65 -6.35 -0.99 16.98
CA LYS A 65 -5.75 -2.22 17.48
C LYS A 65 -4.97 -2.97 16.40
N ASP A 66 -5.47 -2.94 15.16
CA ASP A 66 -4.84 -3.61 14.03
C ASP A 66 -3.58 -2.86 13.59
N GLN A 67 -3.61 -1.53 13.64
CA GLN A 67 -2.43 -0.71 13.38
C GLN A 67 -1.33 -0.98 14.40
N PHE A 68 -1.66 -1.04 15.69
CA PHE A 68 -0.70 -1.38 16.73
C PHE A 68 -0.13 -2.78 16.56
N ALA A 69 -0.97 -3.75 16.18
CA ALA A 69 -0.51 -5.11 15.93
C ALA A 69 0.47 -5.17 14.75
N ALA A 70 0.20 -4.41 13.69
CA ALA A 70 1.09 -4.33 12.52
C ALA A 70 2.44 -3.71 12.87
N LEU A 71 2.44 -2.62 13.66
CA LEU A 71 3.67 -1.97 14.11
C LEU A 71 4.51 -2.91 14.98
N ARG A 72 3.87 -3.64 15.88
CA ARG A 72 4.54 -4.62 16.74
C ARG A 72 5.14 -5.75 15.91
N TYR A 73 4.36 -6.30 14.99
CA TYR A 73 4.82 -7.36 14.08
C TYR A 73 6.04 -6.91 13.29
N ALA A 74 5.98 -5.74 12.67
CA ALA A 74 7.10 -5.21 11.89
C ALA A 74 8.35 -5.06 12.76
N ARG A 75 8.21 -4.51 13.97
CA ARG A 75 9.32 -4.34 14.89
C ARG A 75 9.94 -5.69 15.26
N GLU A 76 9.14 -6.67 15.61
CA GLU A 76 9.61 -8.01 15.99
C GLU A 76 10.33 -8.71 14.85
N LYS A 77 9.92 -8.46 13.61
CA LYS A 77 10.55 -9.04 12.42
C LYS A 77 11.73 -8.23 11.89
N GLY A 78 12.02 -7.08 12.47
CA GLY A 78 13.05 -6.18 11.96
C GLY A 78 12.68 -5.54 10.63
N LEU A 79 11.39 -5.37 10.37
CA LEU A 79 10.86 -4.79 9.14
C LEU A 79 10.36 -3.38 9.39
N ARG A 80 10.21 -2.62 8.29
CA ARG A 80 9.65 -1.27 8.29
C ARG A 80 8.35 -1.26 7.51
N ILE A 81 7.45 -0.33 7.83
CA ILE A 81 6.31 -0.04 6.98
C ILE A 81 6.83 0.81 5.82
N LEU A 82 6.76 0.27 4.61
CA LEU A 82 7.21 0.94 3.39
C LEU A 82 6.08 1.62 2.66
N ALA A 83 4.88 1.05 2.74
CA ALA A 83 3.70 1.60 2.07
C ALA A 83 2.43 1.24 2.82
N ASN A 84 1.46 2.12 2.67
CA ASN A 84 0.05 1.88 2.96
C ASN A 84 -0.58 1.52 1.62
N TRP A 85 -1.27 0.39 1.51
CA TRP A 85 -1.91 0.01 0.26
C TRP A 85 -3.41 -0.19 0.43
N HIS A 86 -4.14 0.08 -0.63
CA HIS A 86 -5.56 -0.25 -0.70
C HIS A 86 -5.95 -0.56 -2.15
N SER A 87 -7.12 -1.14 -2.31
CA SER A 87 -7.65 -1.44 -3.63
C SER A 87 -8.72 -0.44 -4.06
N HIS A 88 -8.80 -0.24 -5.37
CA HIS A 88 -9.92 0.43 -6.02
C HIS A 88 -10.66 -0.63 -6.84
N PRO A 89 -11.76 -1.21 -6.32
CA PRO A 89 -12.45 -2.29 -7.02
C PRO A 89 -13.00 -1.91 -8.39
N ALA A 90 -13.41 -0.64 -8.56
CA ALA A 90 -14.10 -0.18 -9.76
C ALA A 90 -13.60 1.18 -10.29
N SER A 91 -12.36 1.57 -9.92
CA SER A 91 -11.77 2.83 -10.37
C SER A 91 -10.28 2.64 -10.70
N PRO A 92 -9.65 3.60 -11.42
CA PRO A 92 -8.25 3.46 -11.80
C PRO A 92 -7.29 3.45 -10.62
N SER A 93 -6.05 2.98 -10.86
CA SER A 93 -4.97 3.00 -9.89
C SER A 93 -4.35 4.40 -9.82
N ARG A 94 -5.06 5.28 -9.14
CA ARG A 94 -4.60 6.64 -8.82
C ARG A 94 -5.34 7.13 -7.58
N PRO A 95 -4.74 8.03 -6.79
CA PRO A 95 -5.39 8.54 -5.59
C PRO A 95 -6.69 9.29 -5.90
N SER A 96 -7.72 9.00 -5.12
CA SER A 96 -8.94 9.82 -5.08
C SER A 96 -8.66 11.13 -4.34
N GLN A 97 -9.59 12.08 -4.39
CA GLN A 97 -9.46 13.31 -3.60
C GLN A 97 -9.35 13.01 -2.11
N GLU A 98 -10.12 12.03 -1.63
CA GLU A 98 -10.04 11.59 -0.24
C GLU A 98 -8.69 10.95 0.06
N ASP A 99 -8.16 10.09 -0.83
CA ASP A 99 -6.85 9.49 -0.65
C ASP A 99 -5.76 10.54 -0.49
N LEU A 100 -5.80 11.60 -1.30
CA LEU A 100 -4.85 12.70 -1.22
C LEU A 100 -4.95 13.45 0.10
N ARG A 101 -6.18 13.68 0.56
CA ARG A 101 -6.42 14.40 1.81
C ARG A 101 -5.95 13.61 3.03
N LEU A 102 -6.11 12.28 3.00
CA LEU A 102 -5.79 11.40 4.12
C LEU A 102 -4.35 10.88 4.12
N ALA A 103 -3.57 11.16 3.08
CA ALA A 103 -2.18 10.75 2.98
C ALA A 103 -1.30 11.66 3.83
N ASN A 104 -1.17 11.32 5.11
CA ASN A 104 -0.52 12.18 6.11
C ASN A 104 0.95 11.84 6.38
N ASP A 105 1.45 10.73 5.88
CA ASP A 105 2.82 10.30 6.13
C ASP A 105 3.68 10.42 4.88
N PRO A 106 4.55 11.45 4.80
CA PRO A 106 5.40 11.64 3.63
C PRO A 106 6.59 10.66 3.57
N THR A 107 6.78 9.84 4.61
CA THR A 107 7.93 8.91 4.68
C THR A 107 7.63 7.56 4.05
N ILE A 108 6.36 7.26 3.76
CA ILE A 108 5.93 6.01 3.12
C ILE A 108 5.30 6.30 1.77
N ARG A 109 5.14 5.24 0.98
CA ARG A 109 4.40 5.33 -0.27
C ARG A 109 2.95 4.89 -0.06
N TYR A 110 2.08 5.30 -0.98
CA TYR A 110 0.68 4.91 -1.02
C TYR A 110 0.46 4.09 -2.28
N ALA A 111 0.22 2.79 -2.11
CA ALA A 111 0.05 1.87 -3.24
C ALA A 111 -1.43 1.61 -3.46
N ILE A 112 -1.86 1.64 -4.71
CA ILE A 112 -3.26 1.46 -5.08
C ILE A 112 -3.36 0.36 -6.13
N LEU A 113 -4.10 -0.70 -5.79
CA LEU A 113 -4.38 -1.79 -6.70
C LEU A 113 -5.77 -1.62 -7.29
N SER A 114 -5.83 -1.36 -8.60
CA SER A 114 -7.10 -1.27 -9.33
C SER A 114 -7.50 -2.63 -9.88
N LEU A 115 -8.80 -2.95 -9.77
CA LEU A 115 -9.41 -4.10 -10.41
C LEU A 115 -10.34 -3.68 -11.56
N LEU A 116 -10.23 -2.42 -12.02
CA LEU A 116 -11.09 -1.87 -13.05
C LEU A 116 -11.04 -2.74 -14.32
N ASP A 117 -12.21 -3.06 -14.86
CA ASP A 117 -12.36 -3.88 -16.06
C ASP A 117 -11.73 -5.29 -15.95
N GLY A 118 -11.55 -5.78 -14.73
CA GLY A 118 -10.95 -7.10 -14.50
C GLY A 118 -9.46 -7.18 -14.82
N GLU A 119 -8.80 -6.04 -15.03
CA GLU A 119 -7.38 -5.97 -15.35
C GLU A 119 -6.61 -5.32 -14.20
N PRO A 120 -5.91 -6.10 -13.37
CA PRO A 120 -5.19 -5.54 -12.22
C PRO A 120 -4.09 -4.56 -12.65
N LYS A 121 -4.05 -3.41 -11.99
CA LYS A 121 -3.01 -2.39 -12.14
C LYS A 121 -2.53 -1.97 -10.76
N LEU A 122 -1.24 -1.85 -10.58
CA LEU A 122 -0.67 -1.45 -9.30
C LEU A 122 0.33 -0.33 -9.49
N ASN A 123 0.03 0.82 -8.91
CA ASN A 123 0.93 1.98 -8.85
C ASN A 123 1.15 2.38 -7.41
N SER A 124 2.31 2.94 -7.11
CA SER A 124 2.54 3.57 -5.82
C SER A 124 2.92 5.04 -6.00
N PHE A 125 2.59 5.82 -4.99
CA PHE A 125 2.68 7.28 -5.06
C PHE A 125 3.36 7.82 -3.82
N LYS A 126 4.22 8.82 -3.99
CA LYS A 126 4.60 9.71 -2.91
C LYS A 126 3.66 10.91 -2.92
N ILE A 127 3.11 11.21 -1.75
CA ILE A 127 2.13 12.28 -1.59
C ILE A 127 2.64 13.24 -0.53
N LEU A 128 2.72 14.53 -0.88
CA LEU A 128 3.19 15.58 0.01
C LEU A 128 2.20 16.74 -0.05
N ASN A 129 1.68 17.12 1.12
CA ASN A 129 0.70 18.21 1.24
C ASN A 129 -0.50 18.05 0.29
N GLY A 130 -1.01 16.82 0.17
CA GLY A 130 -2.16 16.51 -0.68
C GLY A 130 -1.87 16.46 -2.17
N GLU A 131 -0.61 16.45 -2.57
CA GLU A 131 -0.21 16.40 -3.97
C GLU A 131 0.71 15.21 -4.25
N VAL A 132 0.50 14.55 -5.39
CA VAL A 132 1.39 13.48 -5.87
C VAL A 132 2.67 14.11 -6.36
N VAL A 133 3.80 13.74 -5.75
CA VAL A 133 5.13 14.24 -6.13
C VAL A 133 5.98 13.17 -6.81
N ASP A 134 5.58 11.91 -6.78
CA ASP A 134 6.25 10.82 -7.47
C ASP A 134 5.29 9.65 -7.67
N LYS A 135 5.47 8.92 -8.77
CA LYS A 135 4.69 7.73 -9.11
C LYS A 135 5.62 6.63 -9.60
N GLU A 136 5.38 5.41 -9.13
CA GLU A 136 6.02 4.20 -9.64
C GLU A 136 4.97 3.22 -10.13
N VAL A 137 5.22 2.58 -11.27
CA VAL A 137 4.35 1.55 -11.84
C VAL A 137 4.92 0.18 -11.45
N HIS A 138 4.09 -0.68 -10.86
CA HIS A 138 4.47 -2.03 -10.42
C HIS A 138 3.79 -3.12 -11.23
N LEU A 139 2.64 -2.82 -11.80
CA LEU A 139 1.88 -3.76 -12.63
C LEU A 139 1.00 -3.01 -13.65
#